data_97652f3dccce55aa98a027c3be259fd0
#
_entry.id   97652f3dccce55aa98a027c3be259fd0
#
_cell.length_a   1.000
_cell.length_b   1.000
_cell.length_c   1.000
_cell.angle_alpha   90.00
_cell.angle_beta   90.00
_cell.angle_gamma   90.00
#
_symmetry.space_group_name_H-M   'P 1'
#
loop_
_entity.id
_entity.type
_entity.pdbx_description
1 polymer ?
#
loop_
_entity_poly.entity_id
_entity_poly.type
_entity_poly.pdbx_seq_one_letter_code
_entity_poly.pdbx_strand_id
1 'polypeptide(L)'
;MEKLVITVTCDSTMSYPRNPYNPQGIDALADEYVRGIDAGAAICHLHGPYHLDEKIRADGTKLSDLDLPGWQRLKDSIVSRRKPIIQYGIANGRFPQRVELMKQRPDMMSICFNAHDECFQPDPNYPAVELYGIHDREELEGYCRHTKANGVKPEVESFHYGAVWNARRFISMGLLDTPVWTTFFLGWPGGCWTPPTVEAMQYMHHHKPADFNYSVSVMDPPTQWTVLTQAILLGGHVRVGMEDNPYLDLNGTLAKNNAELVEKIVRISRDIGRDIASAAEARHITGLAKPASAAA
;
A
#
# COMPACT_ATOMS: atom_id res chain seq x y z
N MET A 1 -9.09 -12.57 19.20
CA MET A 1 -8.40 -11.51 18.42
C MET A 1 -9.08 -11.41 17.07
N GLU A 2 -9.21 -10.21 16.52
CA GLU A 2 -9.74 -10.01 15.16
C GLU A 2 -8.83 -10.69 14.13
N LYS A 3 -9.43 -11.22 13.03
CA LYS A 3 -8.69 -11.90 11.98
C LYS A 3 -7.68 -10.96 11.30
N LEU A 4 -6.57 -11.52 10.83
CA LEU A 4 -5.52 -10.76 10.17
C LEU A 4 -5.93 -10.39 8.74
N VAL A 5 -5.93 -9.13 8.42
CA VAL A 5 -5.99 -8.63 7.03
C VAL A 5 -4.58 -8.57 6.47
N ILE A 6 -4.39 -9.15 5.29
CA ILE A 6 -3.12 -9.11 4.56
C ILE A 6 -3.32 -8.28 3.29
N THR A 7 -2.53 -7.25 3.12
CA THR A 7 -2.41 -6.49 1.87
C THR A 7 -1.22 -7.05 1.09
N VAL A 8 -1.43 -7.37 -0.20
CA VAL A 8 -0.35 -7.73 -1.12
C VAL A 8 -0.05 -6.60 -2.08
N THR A 9 1.24 -6.37 -2.33
CA THR A 9 1.76 -5.34 -3.22
C THR A 9 2.81 -5.95 -4.15
N CYS A 10 2.52 -6.00 -5.45
CA CYS A 10 3.23 -6.87 -6.38
C CYS A 10 4.18 -6.16 -7.34
N ASP A 11 4.02 -4.85 -7.57
CA ASP A 11 4.84 -4.12 -8.51
C ASP A 11 6.10 -3.60 -7.83
N SER A 12 7.25 -4.16 -8.17
CA SER A 12 8.55 -3.77 -7.64
C SER A 12 9.38 -2.90 -8.59
N THR A 13 8.77 -2.34 -9.64
CA THR A 13 9.52 -1.48 -10.58
C THR A 13 10.12 -0.25 -9.92
N MET A 14 9.56 0.16 -8.79
CA MET A 14 9.98 1.32 -8.03
C MET A 14 10.83 0.96 -6.81
N SER A 15 10.88 -0.30 -6.38
CA SER A 15 11.56 -0.72 -5.15
C SER A 15 13.02 -1.11 -5.38
N TYR A 16 13.83 -0.90 -4.35
CA TYR A 16 15.24 -1.27 -4.30
C TYR A 16 15.47 -2.28 -3.16
N PRO A 17 16.28 -3.32 -3.36
CA PRO A 17 16.93 -3.75 -4.60
C PRO A 17 15.93 -4.39 -5.58
N ARG A 18 16.23 -4.27 -6.88
CA ARG A 18 15.39 -4.85 -7.94
C ARG A 18 15.34 -6.36 -7.81
N ASN A 19 14.14 -6.92 -7.64
CA ASN A 19 13.95 -8.35 -7.65
C ASN A 19 13.88 -8.86 -9.11
N PRO A 20 14.73 -9.83 -9.51
CA PRO A 20 14.72 -10.36 -10.88
C PRO A 20 13.42 -11.08 -11.24
N TYR A 21 12.61 -11.46 -10.25
CA TYR A 21 11.32 -12.14 -10.44
C TYR A 21 10.14 -11.18 -10.53
N ASN A 22 10.39 -9.87 -10.61
CA ASN A 22 9.33 -8.88 -10.72
C ASN A 22 8.49 -9.10 -11.98
N PRO A 23 7.15 -9.17 -11.89
CA PRO A 23 6.28 -9.36 -13.04
C PRO A 23 6.43 -8.20 -14.04
N GLN A 24 6.37 -8.52 -15.33
CA GLN A 24 6.48 -7.55 -16.40
C GLN A 24 5.17 -7.46 -17.18
N GLY A 25 4.61 -6.27 -17.25
CA GLY A 25 3.37 -5.99 -17.96
C GLY A 25 2.09 -6.33 -17.18
N ILE A 26 0.97 -5.85 -17.67
CA ILE A 26 -0.33 -5.88 -16.98
C ILE A 26 -0.80 -7.31 -16.69
N ASP A 27 -0.66 -8.23 -17.64
CA ASP A 27 -1.16 -9.59 -17.48
C ASP A 27 -0.37 -10.37 -16.44
N ALA A 28 0.97 -10.30 -16.50
CA ALA A 28 1.84 -10.94 -15.51
C ALA A 28 1.63 -10.35 -14.11
N LEU A 29 1.43 -9.03 -14.02
CA LEU A 29 1.14 -8.35 -12.75
C LEU A 29 -0.23 -8.77 -12.20
N ALA A 30 -1.25 -8.88 -13.04
CA ALA A 30 -2.56 -9.38 -12.64
C ALA A 30 -2.50 -10.83 -12.14
N ASP A 31 -1.68 -11.69 -12.78
CA ASP A 31 -1.44 -13.07 -12.35
C ASP A 31 -0.78 -13.13 -10.96
N GLU A 32 0.17 -12.23 -10.69
CA GLU A 32 0.81 -12.12 -9.37
C GLU A 32 -0.18 -11.72 -8.29
N TYR A 33 -1.05 -10.74 -8.55
CA TYR A 33 -2.11 -10.37 -7.59
C TYR A 33 -3.06 -11.53 -7.32
N VAL A 34 -3.50 -12.23 -8.35
CA VAL A 34 -4.37 -13.41 -8.19
C VAL A 34 -3.67 -14.48 -7.36
N ARG A 35 -2.39 -14.73 -7.58
CA ARG A 35 -1.58 -15.67 -6.82
C ARG A 35 -1.46 -15.26 -5.35
N GLY A 36 -1.24 -13.97 -5.08
CA GLY A 36 -1.23 -13.41 -3.72
C GLY A 36 -2.58 -13.54 -3.00
N ILE A 37 -3.69 -13.33 -3.71
CA ILE A 37 -5.05 -13.54 -3.16
C ILE A 37 -5.25 -15.02 -2.81
N ASP A 38 -4.89 -15.93 -3.70
CA ASP A 38 -5.02 -17.37 -3.47
C ASP A 38 -4.15 -17.85 -2.28
N ALA A 39 -3.04 -17.17 -2.01
CA ALA A 39 -2.21 -17.39 -0.84
C ALA A 39 -2.80 -16.83 0.47
N GLY A 40 -3.79 -15.95 0.41
CA GLY A 40 -4.49 -15.43 1.60
C GLY A 40 -4.57 -13.89 1.72
N ALA A 41 -4.14 -13.12 0.74
CA ALA A 41 -4.30 -11.67 0.76
C ALA A 41 -5.76 -11.27 0.52
N ALA A 42 -6.24 -10.29 1.29
CA ALA A 42 -7.59 -9.73 1.16
C ALA A 42 -7.63 -8.41 0.41
N ILE A 43 -6.53 -7.66 0.42
CA ILE A 43 -6.37 -6.36 -0.23
C ILE A 43 -5.26 -6.48 -1.27
N CYS A 44 -5.51 -5.96 -2.48
CA CYS A 44 -4.51 -5.75 -3.51
C CYS A 44 -4.19 -4.26 -3.60
N HIS A 45 -2.98 -3.90 -3.24
CA HIS A 45 -2.45 -2.55 -3.45
C HIS A 45 -1.82 -2.48 -4.84
N LEU A 46 -2.42 -1.71 -5.73
CA LEU A 46 -2.04 -1.65 -7.13
C LEU A 46 -1.28 -0.36 -7.44
N HIS A 47 -0.14 -0.51 -8.08
CA HIS A 47 0.43 0.50 -8.95
C HIS A 47 0.19 0.06 -10.40
N GLY A 48 -0.44 0.90 -11.18
CA GLY A 48 -0.71 0.63 -12.58
C GLY A 48 0.38 1.21 -13.49
N PRO A 49 0.27 0.98 -14.79
CA PRO A 49 1.26 1.44 -15.74
C PRO A 49 1.29 2.96 -15.88
N TYR A 50 2.48 3.45 -16.22
CA TYR A 50 2.78 4.84 -16.55
C TYR A 50 3.15 4.95 -18.02
N HIS A 51 2.73 6.02 -18.67
CA HIS A 51 3.32 6.43 -19.94
C HIS A 51 4.67 7.09 -19.65
N LEU A 52 5.75 6.36 -19.91
CA LEU A 52 7.08 6.90 -19.74
C LEU A 52 7.44 7.74 -20.99
N ASP A 53 7.49 9.07 -20.83
CA ASP A 53 8.06 9.96 -21.82
C ASP A 53 9.60 9.86 -21.75
N GLU A 54 10.27 9.78 -22.89
CA GLU A 54 11.75 9.74 -22.95
C GLU A 54 12.41 10.97 -22.31
N LYS A 55 11.76 12.13 -22.34
CA LYS A 55 12.22 13.35 -21.66
C LYS A 55 12.29 13.22 -20.14
N ILE A 56 11.47 12.37 -19.56
CA ILE A 56 11.45 12.11 -18.13
C ILE A 56 12.67 11.27 -17.71
N ARG A 57 13.15 10.38 -18.58
CA ARG A 57 14.35 9.59 -18.30
C ARG A 57 15.63 10.39 -18.39
N ALA A 58 15.69 11.44 -19.22
CA ALA A 58 16.90 12.23 -19.47
C ALA A 58 17.18 13.26 -18.37
N ASP A 59 16.15 13.84 -17.76
CA ASP A 59 16.30 14.89 -16.74
C ASP A 59 15.85 14.46 -15.32
N GLY A 60 15.34 13.24 -15.15
CA GLY A 60 15.00 12.65 -13.85
C GLY A 60 13.89 13.37 -13.06
N THR A 61 13.26 14.39 -13.64
CA THR A 61 12.45 15.34 -12.86
C THR A 61 10.96 15.30 -13.11
N LYS A 62 10.47 14.58 -14.10
CA LYS A 62 9.03 14.58 -14.42
C LYS A 62 8.40 13.19 -14.27
N LEU A 63 7.36 13.15 -13.47
CA LEU A 63 6.44 12.03 -13.43
C LEU A 63 5.71 11.94 -14.77
N SER A 64 5.71 10.74 -15.33
CA SER A 64 4.96 10.40 -16.52
C SER A 64 3.45 10.52 -16.28
N ASP A 65 2.71 10.71 -17.35
CA ASP A 65 1.26 10.61 -17.27
C ASP A 65 0.85 9.16 -16.99
N LEU A 66 -0.24 8.98 -16.22
CA LEU A 66 -0.76 7.67 -15.91
C LEU A 66 -1.47 7.06 -17.13
N ASP A 67 -1.20 5.79 -17.41
CA ASP A 67 -2.02 5.02 -18.35
C ASP A 67 -3.36 4.65 -17.68
N LEU A 68 -4.29 5.59 -17.62
CA LEU A 68 -5.60 5.38 -16.97
C LEU A 68 -6.34 4.16 -17.51
N PRO A 69 -6.40 3.90 -18.85
CA PRO A 69 -6.94 2.65 -19.37
C PRO A 69 -6.20 1.41 -18.89
N GLY A 70 -4.87 1.47 -18.75
CA GLY A 70 -4.06 0.38 -18.23
C GLY A 70 -4.36 0.06 -16.78
N TRP A 71 -4.55 1.08 -15.94
CA TRP A 71 -5.00 0.92 -14.56
C TRP A 71 -6.35 0.22 -14.47
N GLN A 72 -7.30 0.62 -15.31
CA GLN A 72 -8.62 -0.03 -15.37
C GLN A 72 -8.50 -1.48 -15.82
N ARG A 73 -7.72 -1.77 -16.87
CA ARG A 73 -7.49 -3.14 -17.35
C ARG A 73 -6.88 -4.03 -16.28
N LEU A 74 -5.88 -3.54 -15.53
CA LEU A 74 -5.28 -4.29 -14.42
C LEU A 74 -6.33 -4.66 -13.37
N LYS A 75 -7.10 -3.66 -12.90
CA LYS A 75 -8.19 -3.88 -11.95
C LYS A 75 -9.19 -4.92 -12.47
N ASP A 76 -9.68 -4.76 -13.69
CA ASP A 76 -10.69 -5.63 -14.27
C ASP A 76 -10.17 -7.06 -14.45
N SER A 77 -8.91 -7.22 -14.84
CA SER A 77 -8.26 -8.53 -14.96
C SER A 77 -8.19 -9.26 -13.61
N ILE A 78 -7.97 -8.57 -12.52
CA ILE A 78 -7.98 -9.16 -11.16
C ILE A 78 -9.41 -9.48 -10.74
N VAL A 79 -10.31 -8.50 -10.82
CA VAL A 79 -11.69 -8.59 -10.30
C VAL A 79 -12.53 -9.61 -11.06
N SER A 80 -12.26 -9.85 -12.34
CA SER A 80 -12.91 -10.90 -13.12
C SER A 80 -12.61 -12.31 -12.62
N ARG A 81 -11.46 -12.51 -11.97
CA ARG A 81 -10.97 -13.81 -11.49
C ARG A 81 -11.15 -14.01 -9.99
N ARG A 82 -11.03 -12.93 -9.20
CA ARG A 82 -11.12 -12.93 -7.73
C ARG A 82 -11.83 -11.67 -7.26
N LYS A 83 -12.27 -11.66 -6.01
CA LYS A 83 -13.03 -10.55 -5.41
C LYS A 83 -12.28 -9.91 -4.21
N PRO A 84 -11.05 -9.45 -4.37
CA PRO A 84 -10.34 -8.75 -3.29
C PRO A 84 -10.91 -7.36 -3.05
N ILE A 85 -10.34 -6.67 -2.07
CA ILE A 85 -10.41 -5.22 -1.96
C ILE A 85 -9.35 -4.64 -2.90
N ILE A 86 -9.73 -3.75 -3.80
CA ILE A 86 -8.81 -3.05 -4.68
C ILE A 86 -8.45 -1.71 -4.05
N GLN A 87 -7.16 -1.53 -3.82
CA GLN A 87 -6.58 -0.29 -3.34
C GLN A 87 -5.63 0.27 -4.39
N TYR A 88 -5.82 1.51 -4.82
CA TYR A 88 -4.90 2.19 -5.71
C TYR A 88 -3.87 2.96 -4.91
N GLY A 89 -2.59 2.77 -5.22
CA GLY A 89 -1.47 3.50 -4.66
C GLY A 89 -0.82 4.40 -5.69
N ILE A 90 -0.60 5.68 -5.35
CA ILE A 90 0.17 6.59 -6.18
C ILE A 90 0.92 7.55 -5.27
N ALA A 91 2.10 7.18 -4.85
CA ALA A 91 2.94 8.09 -4.09
C ALA A 91 3.27 9.37 -4.89
N ASN A 92 3.50 9.23 -6.19
CA ASN A 92 4.10 10.27 -7.05
C ASN A 92 3.15 10.88 -8.09
N GLY A 93 1.88 10.50 -8.11
CA GLY A 93 0.90 11.06 -9.04
C GLY A 93 0.53 12.50 -8.68
N ARG A 94 0.44 13.38 -9.67
CA ARG A 94 -0.09 14.73 -9.46
C ARG A 94 -1.56 14.69 -9.08
N PHE A 95 -2.01 15.66 -8.28
CA PHE A 95 -3.38 15.73 -7.78
C PHE A 95 -4.45 15.53 -8.86
N PRO A 96 -4.42 16.19 -10.03
CA PRO A 96 -5.43 15.97 -11.07
C PRO A 96 -5.48 14.52 -11.57
N GLN A 97 -4.33 13.87 -11.71
CA GLN A 97 -4.25 12.46 -12.16
C GLN A 97 -4.83 11.50 -11.11
N ARG A 98 -4.56 11.76 -9.83
CA ARG A 98 -5.14 10.98 -8.73
C ARG A 98 -6.66 11.11 -8.70
N VAL A 99 -7.20 12.29 -8.98
CA VAL A 99 -8.65 12.49 -9.09
C VAL A 99 -9.25 11.65 -10.23
N GLU A 100 -8.57 11.56 -11.37
CA GLU A 100 -9.04 10.70 -12.48
C GLU A 100 -9.05 9.21 -12.08
N LEU A 101 -8.05 8.75 -11.34
CA LEU A 101 -8.05 7.37 -10.81
C LEU A 101 -9.19 7.12 -9.81
N MET A 102 -9.53 8.09 -8.96
CA MET A 102 -10.66 7.97 -8.05
C MET A 102 -11.99 7.76 -8.79
N LYS A 103 -12.14 8.32 -10.00
CA LYS A 103 -13.31 8.11 -10.85
C LYS A 103 -13.45 6.66 -11.36
N GLN A 104 -12.37 5.90 -11.37
CA GLN A 104 -12.41 4.45 -11.65
C GLN A 104 -12.98 3.63 -10.48
N ARG A 105 -13.26 4.28 -9.35
CA ARG A 105 -13.88 3.69 -8.16
C ARG A 105 -13.19 2.42 -7.67
N PRO A 106 -11.89 2.46 -7.35
CA PRO A 106 -11.32 1.41 -6.51
C PRO A 106 -12.03 1.38 -5.16
N ASP A 107 -11.93 0.32 -4.40
CA ASP A 107 -12.49 0.27 -3.05
C ASP A 107 -11.78 1.27 -2.13
N MET A 108 -10.46 1.38 -2.27
CA MET A 108 -9.60 2.24 -1.47
C MET A 108 -8.60 2.98 -2.34
N MET A 109 -8.07 4.07 -1.81
CA MET A 109 -6.96 4.78 -2.41
C MET A 109 -6.00 5.28 -1.34
N SER A 110 -4.71 5.02 -1.54
CA SER A 110 -3.65 5.48 -0.65
C SER A 110 -3.44 6.98 -0.79
N ILE A 111 -3.32 7.65 0.34
CA ILE A 111 -3.04 9.07 0.42
C ILE A 111 -1.90 9.27 1.42
N CYS A 112 -0.77 9.76 0.94
CA CYS A 112 0.32 10.18 1.79
C CYS A 112 -0.10 11.43 2.58
N PHE A 113 -0.18 11.30 3.89
CA PHE A 113 -0.49 12.42 4.77
C PHE A 113 0.78 13.15 5.18
N ASN A 114 0.85 14.43 4.86
CA ASN A 114 1.91 15.40 5.10
C ASN A 114 3.08 15.28 4.11
N ALA A 115 4.11 14.53 4.44
CA ALA A 115 5.33 14.46 3.65
C ALA A 115 5.97 13.09 3.73
N HIS A 116 6.68 12.73 2.70
CA HIS A 116 7.57 11.59 2.63
C HIS A 116 8.72 11.90 1.70
N ASP A 117 9.79 11.15 1.81
CA ASP A 117 10.90 11.15 0.86
C ASP A 117 11.16 9.72 0.41
N GLU A 118 11.58 9.58 -0.82
CA GLU A 118 11.87 8.31 -1.45
C GLU A 118 13.05 8.46 -2.40
N CYS A 119 13.87 7.44 -2.48
CA CYS A 119 14.97 7.39 -3.41
C CYS A 119 14.80 6.19 -4.34
N PHE A 120 14.52 6.43 -5.61
CA PHE A 120 14.28 5.38 -6.59
C PHE A 120 15.47 5.21 -7.51
N GLN A 121 15.82 3.98 -7.78
CA GLN A 121 16.76 3.62 -8.83
C GLN A 121 16.13 2.51 -9.69
N PRO A 122 15.15 2.84 -10.55
CA PRO A 122 14.42 1.85 -11.33
C PRO A 122 15.31 1.08 -12.31
N ASP A 123 16.42 1.70 -12.73
CA ASP A 123 17.43 1.08 -13.59
C ASP A 123 18.83 1.34 -13.00
N PRO A 124 19.63 0.30 -12.72
CA PRO A 124 20.96 0.45 -12.13
C PRO A 124 21.95 1.23 -13.02
N ASN A 125 21.64 1.39 -14.31
CA ASN A 125 22.46 2.19 -15.23
C ASN A 125 22.19 3.69 -15.15
N TYR A 126 21.14 4.11 -14.43
CA TYR A 126 20.82 5.53 -14.24
C TYR A 126 21.03 5.94 -12.78
N PRO A 127 21.30 7.22 -12.51
CA PRO A 127 21.39 7.73 -11.15
C PRO A 127 20.11 7.48 -10.37
N ALA A 128 20.23 7.29 -9.07
CA ALA A 128 19.08 7.28 -8.18
C ALA A 128 18.38 8.66 -8.21
N VAL A 129 17.06 8.66 -8.16
CA VAL A 129 16.22 9.85 -8.14
C VAL A 129 15.64 10.03 -6.76
N GLU A 130 15.97 11.13 -6.10
CA GLU A 130 15.33 11.50 -4.84
C GLU A 130 14.03 12.25 -5.11
N LEU A 131 12.97 11.84 -4.42
CA LEU A 131 11.66 12.47 -4.46
C LEU A 131 11.28 12.93 -3.05
N TYR A 132 10.86 14.17 -2.97
CA TYR A 132 10.27 14.75 -1.77
C TYR A 132 8.81 15.06 -2.06
N GLY A 133 7.91 14.24 -1.51
CA GLY A 133 6.48 14.48 -1.57
C GLY A 133 6.04 15.35 -0.39
N ILE A 134 5.53 16.54 -0.68
CA ILE A 134 4.91 17.42 0.32
C ILE A 134 3.47 17.65 -0.11
N HIS A 135 2.54 17.18 0.71
CA HIS A 135 1.12 17.34 0.49
C HIS A 135 0.59 18.41 1.45
N ASP A 136 0.26 19.56 0.92
CA ASP A 136 -0.30 20.64 1.72
C ASP A 136 -1.74 20.35 2.15
N ARG A 137 -2.28 21.20 2.99
CA ARG A 137 -3.63 20.99 3.55
C ARG A 137 -4.71 21.05 2.50
N GLU A 138 -4.59 21.93 1.52
CA GLU A 138 -5.58 22.10 0.46
C GLU A 138 -5.62 20.85 -0.42
N GLU A 139 -4.47 20.32 -0.79
CA GLU A 139 -4.37 19.07 -1.53
C GLU A 139 -4.97 17.88 -0.76
N LEU A 140 -4.61 17.74 0.53
CA LEU A 140 -5.16 16.68 1.38
C LEU A 140 -6.68 16.78 1.55
N GLU A 141 -7.21 18.00 1.73
CA GLU A 141 -8.65 18.23 1.76
C GLU A 141 -9.29 17.87 0.43
N GLY A 142 -8.65 18.22 -0.68
CA GLY A 142 -9.07 17.85 -2.03
C GLY A 142 -9.17 16.33 -2.20
N TYR A 143 -8.14 15.58 -1.79
CA TYR A 143 -8.18 14.11 -1.82
C TYR A 143 -9.34 13.54 -1.01
N CYS A 144 -9.53 13.99 0.21
CA CYS A 144 -10.62 13.51 1.06
C CYS A 144 -12.00 13.82 0.45
N ARG A 145 -12.21 15.00 -0.13
CA ARG A 145 -13.46 15.37 -0.80
C ARG A 145 -13.71 14.50 -2.03
N HIS A 146 -12.69 14.29 -2.87
CA HIS A 146 -12.83 13.50 -4.10
C HIS A 146 -13.01 12.01 -3.82
N THR A 147 -12.31 11.44 -2.85
CA THR A 147 -12.53 10.05 -2.44
C THR A 147 -13.95 9.85 -1.93
N LYS A 148 -14.44 10.74 -1.07
CA LYS A 148 -15.81 10.70 -0.55
C LYS A 148 -16.86 10.84 -1.66
N ALA A 149 -16.66 11.75 -2.60
CA ALA A 149 -17.57 11.97 -3.74
C ALA A 149 -17.65 10.78 -4.70
N ASN A 150 -16.57 9.98 -4.78
CA ASN A 150 -16.52 8.79 -5.64
C ASN A 150 -16.82 7.48 -4.90
N GLY A 151 -17.10 7.52 -3.59
CA GLY A 151 -17.33 6.33 -2.77
C GLY A 151 -16.08 5.49 -2.56
N VAL A 152 -14.91 6.09 -2.62
CA VAL A 152 -13.59 5.46 -2.40
C VAL A 152 -13.17 5.72 -0.95
N LYS A 153 -12.68 4.70 -0.25
CA LYS A 153 -12.16 4.89 1.11
C LYS A 153 -10.70 5.32 1.07
N PRO A 154 -10.34 6.44 1.73
CA PRO A 154 -8.93 6.79 1.90
C PRO A 154 -8.20 5.77 2.78
N GLU A 155 -7.00 5.36 2.37
CA GLU A 155 -5.98 4.86 3.27
C GLU A 155 -5.07 6.02 3.65
N VAL A 156 -4.79 6.17 4.91
CA VAL A 156 -3.82 7.15 5.41
C VAL A 156 -2.44 6.49 5.44
N GLU A 157 -1.59 6.86 4.48
CA GLU A 157 -0.19 6.44 4.52
C GLU A 157 0.57 7.22 5.57
N SER A 158 1.13 6.51 6.53
CA SER A 158 1.79 7.09 7.71
C SER A 158 3.27 6.72 7.72
N PHE A 159 4.10 7.54 7.12
CA PHE A 159 5.56 7.38 7.11
C PHE A 159 6.19 7.85 8.44
N HIS A 160 5.46 8.64 9.19
CA HIS A 160 5.79 9.13 10.53
C HIS A 160 4.50 9.40 11.33
N TYR A 161 4.61 9.48 12.65
CA TYR A 161 3.44 9.66 13.51
C TYR A 161 2.67 10.97 13.24
N GLY A 162 3.31 11.99 12.70
CA GLY A 162 2.66 13.24 12.32
C GLY A 162 1.50 13.05 11.34
N ALA A 163 1.53 12.04 10.48
CA ALA A 163 0.44 11.68 9.58
C ALA A 163 -0.81 11.25 10.36
N VAL A 164 -0.65 10.37 11.37
CA VAL A 164 -1.73 9.94 12.27
C VAL A 164 -2.32 11.12 13.04
N TRP A 165 -1.44 12.01 13.52
CA TRP A 165 -1.86 13.22 14.24
C TRP A 165 -2.68 14.15 13.35
N ASN A 166 -2.24 14.37 12.12
CA ASN A 166 -2.94 15.22 11.16
C ASN A 166 -4.29 14.61 10.73
N ALA A 167 -4.38 13.29 10.55
CA ALA A 167 -5.64 12.63 10.18
C ALA A 167 -6.77 12.90 11.20
N ARG A 168 -6.48 13.05 12.49
CA ARG A 168 -7.46 13.44 13.52
C ARG A 168 -8.13 14.78 13.22
N ARG A 169 -7.38 15.75 12.68
CA ARG A 169 -7.94 17.01 12.23
C ARG A 169 -8.94 16.81 11.10
N PHE A 170 -8.62 15.98 10.12
CA PHE A 170 -9.51 15.69 8.99
C PHE A 170 -10.79 14.95 9.43
N ILE A 171 -10.72 14.11 10.44
CA ILE A 171 -11.89 13.51 11.09
C ILE A 171 -12.77 14.61 11.71
N SER A 172 -12.17 15.51 12.48
CA SER A 172 -12.91 16.62 13.13
C SER A 172 -13.57 17.58 12.15
N MET A 173 -13.06 17.64 10.90
CA MET A 173 -13.65 18.42 9.80
C MET A 173 -14.71 17.63 9.00
N GLY A 174 -14.98 16.37 9.34
CA GLY A 174 -15.89 15.50 8.60
C GLY A 174 -15.38 15.06 7.24
N LEU A 175 -14.08 15.14 7.00
CA LEU A 175 -13.44 14.79 5.73
C LEU A 175 -12.93 13.35 5.69
N LEU A 176 -12.61 12.75 6.84
CA LEU A 176 -12.29 11.34 6.98
C LEU A 176 -13.34 10.66 7.85
N ASP A 177 -13.87 9.54 7.35
CA ASP A 177 -14.83 8.71 8.08
C ASP A 177 -14.10 7.62 8.87
N THR A 178 -14.59 7.32 10.08
CA THR A 178 -14.06 6.24 10.92
C THR A 178 -14.81 4.92 10.68
N PRO A 179 -14.17 3.75 10.92
CA PRO A 179 -12.77 3.60 11.32
C PRO A 179 -11.81 4.02 10.21
N VAL A 180 -10.74 4.72 10.57
CA VAL A 180 -9.68 5.06 9.62
C VAL A 180 -8.84 3.81 9.35
N TRP A 181 -8.53 3.54 8.08
CA TRP A 181 -7.51 2.58 7.71
C TRP A 181 -6.20 3.31 7.46
N THR A 182 -5.14 2.91 8.14
CA THR A 182 -3.81 3.50 7.96
C THR A 182 -2.74 2.41 7.78
N THR A 183 -1.74 2.69 6.98
CA THR A 183 -0.53 1.85 6.92
C THR A 183 0.64 2.60 7.52
N PHE A 184 1.31 1.98 8.50
CA PHE A 184 2.56 2.46 9.07
C PHE A 184 3.70 1.95 8.20
N PHE A 185 4.38 2.86 7.53
CA PHE A 185 5.54 2.57 6.69
C PHE A 185 6.80 2.81 7.48
N LEU A 186 7.67 1.80 7.55
CA LEU A 186 8.90 1.85 8.32
C LEU A 186 10.10 1.51 7.45
N GLY A 187 11.19 2.21 7.67
CA GLY A 187 12.51 1.77 7.27
C GLY A 187 12.91 2.04 5.83
N TRP A 188 12.49 3.15 5.23
CA TRP A 188 13.09 3.53 3.96
C TRP A 188 14.55 3.96 4.18
N PRO A 189 15.53 3.33 3.51
CA PRO A 189 16.94 3.65 3.71
C PRO A 189 17.28 5.09 3.34
N GLY A 190 17.78 5.87 4.32
CA GLY A 190 18.19 7.25 4.12
C GLY A 190 17.07 8.29 4.17
N GLY A 191 15.81 7.87 4.33
CA GLY A 191 14.66 8.75 4.39
C GLY A 191 14.27 9.23 5.80
N CYS A 192 13.28 10.11 5.88
CA CYS A 192 12.71 10.63 7.13
C CYS A 192 11.63 9.73 7.72
N TRP A 193 11.55 8.49 7.30
CA TRP A 193 10.52 7.54 7.74
C TRP A 193 10.76 7.03 9.16
N THR A 194 9.70 6.51 9.75
CA THR A 194 9.79 5.82 11.03
C THR A 194 10.80 4.67 10.96
N PRO A 195 11.74 4.56 11.92
CA PRO A 195 12.73 3.47 11.92
C PRO A 195 12.07 2.08 11.91
N PRO A 196 12.68 1.07 11.25
CA PRO A 196 12.12 -0.28 11.13
C PRO A 196 12.38 -1.11 12.38
N THR A 197 12.01 -0.58 13.56
CA THR A 197 12.20 -1.25 14.85
C THR A 197 10.87 -1.59 15.50
N VAL A 198 10.87 -2.60 16.35
CA VAL A 198 9.71 -3.00 17.13
C VAL A 198 9.22 -1.85 18.02
N GLU A 199 10.15 -1.14 18.64
CA GLU A 199 9.86 -0.01 19.56
C GLU A 199 9.19 1.15 18.83
N ALA A 200 9.66 1.49 17.64
CA ALA A 200 9.08 2.56 16.83
C ALA A 200 7.67 2.19 16.37
N MET A 201 7.45 0.95 15.94
CA MET A 201 6.12 0.43 15.58
C MET A 201 5.20 0.40 16.81
N GLN A 202 5.68 -0.06 17.95
CA GLN A 202 4.92 -0.05 19.21
C GLN A 202 4.53 1.38 19.63
N TYR A 203 5.42 2.35 19.45
CA TYR A 203 5.09 3.76 19.69
C TYR A 203 3.89 4.20 18.84
N MET A 204 3.90 3.92 17.53
CA MET A 204 2.78 4.27 16.65
C MET A 204 1.49 3.53 17.07
N HIS A 205 1.59 2.24 17.39
CA HIS A 205 0.47 1.44 17.88
C HIS A 205 -0.16 2.03 19.15
N HIS A 206 0.64 2.37 20.16
CA HIS A 206 0.13 2.86 21.45
C HIS A 206 -0.49 4.26 21.36
N HIS A 207 0.02 5.10 20.47
CA HIS A 207 -0.41 6.49 20.35
C HIS A 207 -1.47 6.71 19.26
N LYS A 208 -1.78 5.71 18.42
CA LYS A 208 -2.87 5.85 17.46
C LYS A 208 -4.21 6.00 18.17
N PRO A 209 -5.17 6.73 17.58
CA PRO A 209 -6.54 6.76 18.08
C PRO A 209 -7.18 5.36 18.08
N ALA A 210 -8.15 5.15 18.98
CA ALA A 210 -8.81 3.85 19.11
C ALA A 210 -9.62 3.45 17.86
N ASP A 211 -10.11 4.43 17.11
CA ASP A 211 -10.89 4.28 15.90
C ASP A 211 -10.01 4.19 14.62
N PHE A 212 -8.71 3.93 14.78
CA PHE A 212 -7.77 3.64 13.70
C PHE A 212 -7.42 2.16 13.69
N ASN A 213 -7.77 1.49 12.60
CA ASN A 213 -7.23 0.18 12.24
C ASN A 213 -5.96 0.40 11.41
N TYR A 214 -4.94 -0.40 11.65
CA TYR A 214 -3.65 -0.18 11.01
C TYR A 214 -3.06 -1.45 10.41
N SER A 215 -2.38 -1.26 9.32
CA SER A 215 -1.46 -2.21 8.69
C SER A 215 -0.02 -1.74 8.92
N VAL A 216 0.93 -2.64 8.79
CA VAL A 216 2.37 -2.32 8.87
C VAL A 216 3.06 -2.82 7.62
N SER A 217 3.88 -1.98 7.02
CA SER A 217 4.82 -2.31 5.95
C SER A 217 6.24 -1.94 6.37
N VAL A 218 7.21 -2.79 6.03
CA VAL A 218 8.62 -2.57 6.38
C VAL A 218 9.49 -2.67 5.14
N MET A 219 10.10 -1.56 4.77
CA MET A 219 10.93 -1.44 3.57
C MET A 219 12.38 -1.88 3.80
N ASP A 220 12.86 -1.81 5.04
CA ASP A 220 14.24 -2.17 5.37
C ASP A 220 14.43 -3.69 5.46
N PRO A 221 15.23 -4.31 4.59
CA PRO A 221 15.60 -5.71 4.74
C PRO A 221 16.76 -5.85 5.76
N PRO A 222 16.82 -6.93 6.54
CA PRO A 222 15.89 -8.08 6.58
C PRO A 222 14.90 -8.00 7.75
N THR A 223 14.72 -6.86 8.38
CA THR A 223 14.01 -6.70 9.67
C THR A 223 12.49 -6.88 9.56
N GLN A 224 11.92 -6.87 8.35
CA GLN A 224 10.47 -6.92 8.15
C GLN A 224 9.78 -8.00 9.00
N TRP A 225 10.31 -9.22 9.05
CA TRP A 225 9.64 -10.36 9.71
C TRP A 225 9.49 -10.19 11.21
N THR A 226 10.49 -9.57 11.87
CA THR A 226 10.43 -9.27 13.30
C THR A 226 9.34 -8.24 13.60
N VAL A 227 9.32 -7.15 12.85
CA VAL A 227 8.37 -6.05 13.06
C VAL A 227 6.95 -6.48 12.69
N LEU A 228 6.77 -7.17 11.54
CA LEU A 228 5.45 -7.66 11.12
C LEU A 228 4.87 -8.69 12.09
N THR A 229 5.71 -9.60 12.61
CA THR A 229 5.27 -10.55 13.64
C THR A 229 4.79 -9.84 14.89
N GLN A 230 5.50 -8.81 15.34
CA GLN A 230 5.08 -8.01 16.49
C GLN A 230 3.77 -7.26 16.21
N ALA A 231 3.59 -6.71 15.00
CA ALA A 231 2.33 -6.07 14.61
C ALA A 231 1.16 -7.06 14.69
N ILE A 232 1.35 -8.28 14.20
CA ILE A 232 0.34 -9.35 14.26
C ILE A 232 -0.03 -9.68 15.71
N LEU A 233 0.95 -9.79 16.61
CA LEU A 233 0.73 -10.06 18.04
C LEU A 233 -0.02 -8.94 18.75
N LEU A 234 0.15 -7.69 18.33
CA LEU A 234 -0.55 -6.53 18.87
C LEU A 234 -1.94 -6.29 18.26
N GLY A 235 -2.42 -7.18 17.38
CA GLY A 235 -3.72 -7.05 16.74
C GLY A 235 -3.73 -6.16 15.49
N GLY A 236 -2.59 -5.67 15.05
CA GLY A 236 -2.43 -4.95 13.78
C GLY A 236 -2.52 -5.87 12.58
N HIS A 237 -2.56 -5.28 11.40
CA HIS A 237 -2.57 -5.96 10.12
C HIS A 237 -1.24 -5.77 9.40
N VAL A 238 -1.05 -6.40 8.24
CA VAL A 238 0.23 -6.35 7.55
C VAL A 238 0.08 -6.12 6.04
N ARG A 239 1.08 -5.47 5.48
CA ARG A 239 1.30 -5.31 4.05
C ARG A 239 2.63 -5.94 3.69
N VAL A 240 2.62 -6.83 2.70
CA VAL A 240 3.81 -7.53 2.19
C VAL A 240 3.77 -7.63 0.68
N GLY A 241 4.93 -7.69 0.08
CA GLY A 241 5.08 -7.90 -1.36
C GLY A 241 6.41 -7.41 -1.86
N MET A 242 6.71 -7.76 -3.10
CA MET A 242 7.99 -7.42 -3.74
C MET A 242 8.19 -5.92 -3.91
N GLU A 243 7.12 -5.13 -3.94
CA GLU A 243 7.19 -3.67 -3.97
C GLU A 243 7.86 -3.12 -2.72
N ASP A 244 7.46 -3.62 -1.55
CA ASP A 244 7.93 -3.10 -0.27
C ASP A 244 9.26 -3.77 0.14
N ASN A 245 9.29 -5.11 0.11
CA ASN A 245 10.45 -5.86 0.58
C ASN A 245 10.45 -7.28 -0.01
N PRO A 246 11.37 -7.58 -0.94
CA PRO A 246 11.40 -8.86 -1.64
C PRO A 246 12.05 -10.00 -0.85
N TYR A 247 12.54 -9.76 0.36
CA TYR A 247 13.30 -10.77 1.10
C TYR A 247 12.42 -11.74 1.87
N LEU A 248 12.55 -13.02 1.55
CA LEU A 248 11.79 -14.10 2.16
C LEU A 248 12.27 -14.45 3.58
N ASP A 249 13.53 -14.19 3.89
CA ASP A 249 14.12 -14.52 5.19
C ASP A 249 15.17 -13.49 5.64
N LEU A 250 15.69 -13.69 6.87
CA LEU A 250 16.72 -12.84 7.46
C LEU A 250 18.12 -13.04 6.84
N ASN A 251 18.29 -14.03 5.97
CA ASN A 251 19.56 -14.32 5.30
C ASN A 251 19.65 -13.64 3.92
N GLY A 252 18.60 -12.94 3.50
CA GLY A 252 18.58 -12.23 2.23
C GLY A 252 18.11 -13.08 1.05
N THR A 253 17.43 -14.21 1.29
CA THR A 253 16.80 -15.00 0.22
C THR A 253 15.68 -14.20 -0.42
N LEU A 254 15.72 -14.01 -1.75
CA LEU A 254 14.67 -13.33 -2.49
C LEU A 254 13.47 -14.24 -2.71
N ALA A 255 12.28 -13.71 -2.52
CA ALA A 255 11.05 -14.38 -2.93
C ALA A 255 10.98 -14.46 -4.46
N LYS A 256 10.51 -15.58 -4.98
CA LYS A 256 10.34 -15.82 -6.41
C LYS A 256 9.00 -15.30 -6.94
N ASN A 257 8.06 -15.10 -6.05
CA ASN A 257 6.73 -14.54 -6.32
C ASN A 257 6.15 -13.95 -5.03
N ASN A 258 5.11 -13.15 -5.17
CA ASN A 258 4.47 -12.49 -4.04
C ASN A 258 3.71 -13.46 -3.11
N ALA A 259 3.26 -14.59 -3.63
CA ALA A 259 2.58 -15.60 -2.82
C ALA A 259 3.47 -16.16 -1.71
N GLU A 260 4.77 -16.35 -1.96
CA GLU A 260 5.71 -16.85 -0.93
C GLU A 260 5.77 -15.93 0.30
N LEU A 261 5.71 -14.59 0.07
CA LEU A 261 5.69 -13.60 1.16
C LEU A 261 4.36 -13.65 1.92
N VAL A 262 3.24 -13.72 1.20
CA VAL A 262 1.89 -13.85 1.80
C VAL A 262 1.78 -15.16 2.58
N GLU A 263 2.19 -16.29 2.01
CA GLU A 263 2.15 -17.60 2.67
C GLU A 263 2.97 -17.62 3.97
N LYS A 264 4.11 -16.91 3.98
CA LYS A 264 4.90 -16.80 5.20
C LYS A 264 4.14 -16.06 6.30
N ILE A 265 3.47 -14.96 5.98
CA ILE A 265 2.60 -14.26 6.93
C ILE A 265 1.46 -15.15 7.41
N VAL A 266 0.83 -15.88 6.50
CA VAL A 266 -0.26 -16.82 6.83
C VAL A 266 0.22 -17.87 7.84
N ARG A 267 1.42 -18.46 7.62
CA ARG A 267 2.00 -19.43 8.57
C ARG A 267 2.26 -18.79 9.93
N ILE A 268 2.97 -17.64 9.97
CA ILE A 268 3.25 -16.93 11.23
C ILE A 268 1.96 -16.64 12.00
N SER A 269 0.94 -16.13 11.32
CA SER A 269 -0.34 -15.78 11.96
C SER A 269 -1.06 -17.01 12.52
N ARG A 270 -1.09 -18.11 11.77
CA ARG A 270 -1.75 -19.36 12.22
C ARG A 270 -1.00 -20.01 13.36
N ASP A 271 0.32 -20.03 13.32
CA ASP A 271 1.17 -20.61 14.39
C ASP A 271 0.95 -19.92 15.74
N ILE A 272 0.62 -18.63 15.74
CA ILE A 272 0.25 -17.91 16.97
C ILE A 272 -1.25 -17.94 17.27
N GLY A 273 -2.07 -18.69 16.50
CA GLY A 273 -3.50 -18.86 16.73
C GLY A 273 -4.38 -17.73 16.20
N ARG A 274 -3.91 -16.90 15.24
CA ARG A 274 -4.71 -15.85 14.62
C ARG A 274 -5.09 -16.21 13.19
N ASP A 275 -6.40 -16.33 12.94
CA ASP A 275 -6.96 -16.60 11.62
C ASP A 275 -6.76 -15.45 10.62
N ILE A 276 -6.82 -15.80 9.32
CA ILE A 276 -6.72 -14.86 8.21
C ILE A 276 -8.13 -14.39 7.79
N ALA A 277 -8.29 -13.11 7.57
CA ALA A 277 -9.52 -12.52 7.10
C ALA A 277 -9.74 -12.79 5.61
N SER A 278 -10.93 -13.25 5.25
CA SER A 278 -11.40 -13.21 3.86
C SER A 278 -11.60 -11.75 3.39
N ALA A 279 -11.70 -11.54 2.09
CA ALA A 279 -11.99 -10.20 1.55
C ALA A 279 -13.30 -9.60 2.10
N ALA A 280 -14.32 -10.44 2.35
CA ALA A 280 -15.58 -9.98 2.94
C ALA A 280 -15.40 -9.52 4.39
N GLU A 281 -14.65 -10.26 5.20
CA GLU A 281 -14.32 -9.89 6.58
C GLU A 281 -13.39 -8.66 6.62
N ALA A 282 -12.42 -8.59 5.71
CA ALA A 282 -11.53 -7.44 5.58
C ALA A 282 -12.30 -6.15 5.26
N ARG A 283 -13.36 -6.21 4.41
CA ARG A 283 -14.24 -5.05 4.17
C ARG A 283 -14.88 -4.53 5.44
N HIS A 284 -15.28 -5.43 6.32
CA HIS A 284 -15.86 -5.05 7.60
C HIS A 284 -14.81 -4.44 8.53
N ILE A 285 -13.65 -5.07 8.63
CA ILE A 285 -12.52 -4.62 9.47
C ILE A 285 -12.02 -3.25 9.03
N THR A 286 -11.90 -3.03 7.71
CA THR A 286 -11.42 -1.74 7.17
C THR A 286 -12.48 -0.65 7.18
N GLY A 287 -13.73 -0.96 7.51
CA GLY A 287 -14.85 -0.01 7.48
C GLY A 287 -15.28 0.37 6.05
N LEU A 288 -15.00 -0.49 5.07
CA LEU A 288 -15.58 -0.36 3.74
C LEU A 288 -17.07 -0.68 3.81
N ALA A 289 -17.90 0.22 3.31
CA ALA A 289 -19.30 -0.09 3.05
C ALA A 289 -19.41 -1.29 2.09
N LYS A 290 -20.57 -1.98 2.08
CA LYS A 290 -20.83 -3.09 1.14
C LYS A 290 -20.32 -2.73 -0.26
N PRO A 291 -19.74 -3.70 -1.02
CA PRO A 291 -19.31 -3.43 -2.38
C PRO A 291 -20.45 -2.73 -3.12
N ALA A 292 -20.14 -1.64 -3.81
CA ALA A 292 -21.12 -1.04 -4.69
C ALA A 292 -21.64 -2.18 -5.57
N SER A 293 -22.91 -2.53 -5.41
CA SER A 293 -23.53 -3.54 -6.25
C SER A 293 -23.24 -3.12 -7.68
N ALA A 294 -22.66 -4.03 -8.46
CA ALA A 294 -22.59 -3.83 -9.89
C ALA A 294 -24.00 -3.34 -10.31
N ALA A 295 -24.08 -2.10 -10.73
CA ALA A 295 -25.31 -1.60 -11.30
C ALA A 295 -25.61 -2.52 -12.48
N ALA A 296 -26.75 -3.23 -12.36
CA ALA A 296 -27.24 -4.18 -13.35
C ALA A 296 -27.46 -3.45 -14.68
#